data_8adf94d6d644f05705467a8b9140c537
#
_entry.id   8adf94d6d644f05705467a8b9140c537
#
_cell.length_a   1.000
_cell.length_b   1.000
_cell.length_c   1.000
_cell.angle_alpha   90.00
_cell.angle_beta   90.00
_cell.angle_gamma   90.00
#
_symmetry.space_group_name_H-M   'P 1'
#
loop_
_entity.id
_entity.type
_entity.pdbx_description
1 polymer ?
#
loop_
_entity_poly.entity_id
_entity_poly.type
_entity_poly.pdbx_seq_one_letter_code
_entity_poly.pdbx_strand_id
1 'polypeptide(L)'
;MQAEADAVLGDDQPAFEHMKRLGFTRDVFREAMRLYPPVAFLARDCPAGDRLGKRDIPPGSVVMVSPWLSHRQAERWTEPHAFDPDRFGCPEGKAAMAGGYFPFSVGPRVCPGAAFALQEAVLVLAMLSRRLRFEADPAWTPVPVARLTLRSANGVQLRVFRRGGG
;
A
#
# COMPACT_ATOMS: atom_id res chain seq x y z
N MET A 1 -15.02 -0.28 4.62
CA MET A 1 -15.14 0.47 3.36
C MET A 1 -16.59 0.71 2.93
N GLN A 2 -17.45 -0.31 2.85
CA GLN A 2 -18.82 -0.14 2.35
C GLN A 2 -19.62 0.93 3.11
N ALA A 3 -19.69 0.83 4.44
CA ALA A 3 -20.40 1.82 5.27
C ALA A 3 -19.84 3.25 5.12
N GLU A 4 -18.51 3.38 5.00
CA GLU A 4 -17.86 4.68 4.75
C GLU A 4 -18.22 5.22 3.36
N ALA A 5 -18.16 4.36 2.33
CA ALA A 5 -18.51 4.77 0.96
C ALA A 5 -19.97 5.21 0.86
N ASP A 6 -20.89 4.47 1.49
CA ASP A 6 -22.32 4.83 1.52
C ASP A 6 -22.55 6.18 2.23
N ALA A 7 -21.90 6.39 3.39
CA ALA A 7 -22.06 7.63 4.17
C ALA A 7 -21.38 8.85 3.51
N VAL A 8 -20.32 8.65 2.73
CA VAL A 8 -19.55 9.75 2.13
C VAL A 8 -20.05 10.12 0.76
N LEU A 9 -20.35 9.11 -0.08
CA LEU A 9 -20.72 9.33 -1.48
C LEU A 9 -22.22 9.46 -1.68
N GLY A 10 -23.05 8.77 -0.86
CA GLY A 10 -24.50 8.74 -1.10
C GLY A 10 -24.79 8.39 -2.57
N ASP A 11 -25.53 9.25 -3.26
CA ASP A 11 -25.81 9.13 -4.69
C ASP A 11 -24.84 9.94 -5.59
N ASP A 12 -23.93 10.70 -4.99
CA ASP A 12 -23.01 11.55 -5.73
C ASP A 12 -21.96 10.78 -6.52
N GLN A 13 -21.47 11.38 -7.56
CA GLN A 13 -20.27 10.92 -8.25
C GLN A 13 -19.04 11.19 -7.35
N PRO A 14 -18.11 10.22 -7.23
CA PRO A 14 -16.88 10.45 -6.48
C PRO A 14 -16.10 11.63 -7.03
N ALA A 15 -15.69 12.52 -6.14
CA ALA A 15 -14.91 13.70 -6.46
C ALA A 15 -13.79 13.92 -5.44
N PHE A 16 -12.87 14.81 -5.73
CA PHE A 16 -11.69 15.06 -4.91
C PHE A 16 -12.03 15.50 -3.47
N GLU A 17 -13.08 16.26 -3.29
CA GLU A 17 -13.56 16.72 -1.97
C GLU A 17 -13.95 15.58 -1.03
N HIS A 18 -14.36 14.43 -1.57
CA HIS A 18 -14.69 13.24 -0.77
C HIS A 18 -13.46 12.61 -0.09
N MET A 19 -12.26 12.85 -0.61
CA MET A 19 -11.01 12.26 -0.12
C MET A 19 -10.77 12.45 1.39
N LYS A 20 -11.15 13.63 1.91
CA LYS A 20 -10.95 13.94 3.34
C LYS A 20 -11.81 13.06 4.26
N ARG A 21 -12.94 12.57 3.76
CA ARG A 21 -13.91 11.77 4.49
C ARG A 21 -13.75 10.26 4.28
N LEU A 22 -12.92 9.84 3.31
CA LEU A 22 -12.62 8.44 2.97
C LEU A 22 -11.36 7.96 3.72
N GLY A 23 -11.32 8.16 5.03
CA GLY A 23 -10.15 7.88 5.87
C GLY A 23 -9.84 6.40 5.96
N PHE A 24 -10.85 5.57 6.26
CA PHE A 24 -10.68 4.12 6.37
C PHE A 24 -10.33 3.48 5.02
N THR A 25 -10.99 3.88 3.93
CA THR A 25 -10.66 3.39 2.58
C THR A 25 -9.23 3.72 2.19
N ARG A 26 -8.75 4.91 2.56
CA ARG A 26 -7.34 5.29 2.37
C ARG A 26 -6.40 4.38 3.18
N ASP A 27 -6.74 4.06 4.40
CA ASP A 27 -5.90 3.25 5.27
C ASP A 27 -5.93 1.77 4.87
N VAL A 28 -7.03 1.26 4.32
CA VAL A 28 -7.09 -0.04 3.61
C VAL A 28 -6.10 -0.07 2.43
N PHE A 29 -6.06 0.97 1.61
CA PHE A 29 -5.13 1.04 0.49
C PHE A 29 -3.67 1.13 0.97
N ARG A 30 -3.41 1.91 2.03
CA ARG A 30 -2.07 1.98 2.65
C ARG A 30 -1.61 0.61 3.16
N GLU A 31 -2.50 -0.12 3.81
CA GLU A 31 -2.18 -1.45 4.33
C GLU A 31 -1.93 -2.46 3.21
N ALA A 32 -2.69 -2.38 2.13
CA ALA A 32 -2.41 -3.17 0.94
C ALA A 32 -1.02 -2.87 0.37
N MET A 33 -0.62 -1.60 0.27
CA MET A 33 0.72 -1.21 -0.19
C MET A 33 1.81 -1.56 0.83
N ARG A 34 1.51 -1.62 2.12
CA ARG A 34 2.47 -2.07 3.13
C ARG A 34 2.80 -3.55 2.91
N LEU A 35 1.79 -4.39 2.80
CA LEU A 35 1.97 -5.82 2.60
C LEU A 35 2.39 -6.18 1.17
N TYR A 36 1.90 -5.45 0.18
CA TYR A 36 2.17 -5.72 -1.23
C TYR A 36 2.62 -4.46 -1.96
N PRO A 37 3.82 -3.93 -1.62
CA PRO A 37 4.33 -2.73 -2.27
C PRO A 37 4.55 -3.02 -3.77
N PRO A 38 4.09 -2.14 -4.67
CA PRO A 38 4.23 -2.35 -6.12
C PRO A 38 5.67 -2.59 -6.55
N VAL A 39 6.63 -1.94 -5.88
CA VAL A 39 8.06 -2.14 -6.08
C VAL A 39 8.64 -2.78 -4.81
N ALA A 40 9.00 -4.06 -4.90
CA ALA A 40 9.49 -4.82 -3.76
C ALA A 40 10.95 -4.48 -3.38
N PHE A 41 11.75 -4.03 -4.35
CA PHE A 41 13.16 -3.70 -4.20
C PHE A 41 13.51 -2.42 -4.97
N LEU A 42 14.30 -1.57 -4.33
CA LEU A 42 14.83 -0.34 -4.91
C LEU A 42 16.36 -0.45 -4.97
N ALA A 43 16.95 -0.29 -6.14
CA ALA A 43 18.41 -0.27 -6.31
C ALA A 43 18.93 1.17 -6.39
N ARG A 44 20.13 1.39 -5.85
CA ARG A 44 20.89 2.63 -5.94
C ARG A 44 22.34 2.31 -6.25
N ASP A 45 22.83 2.84 -7.34
CA ASP A 45 24.25 2.79 -7.66
C ASP A 45 25.04 3.72 -6.73
N CYS A 46 26.22 3.27 -6.31
CA CYS A 46 27.13 4.00 -5.45
C CYS A 46 28.50 4.13 -6.15
N PRO A 47 28.62 4.95 -7.20
CA PRO A 47 29.81 4.99 -8.05
C PRO A 47 31.06 5.48 -7.32
N ALA A 48 30.91 6.40 -6.37
CA ALA A 48 32.02 7.00 -5.59
C ALA A 48 32.30 6.30 -4.25
N GLY A 49 31.48 5.28 -3.91
CA GLY A 49 31.44 4.75 -2.56
C GLY A 49 30.65 5.64 -1.60
N ASP A 50 30.31 5.11 -0.45
CA ASP A 50 29.55 5.81 0.59
C ASP A 50 29.75 5.12 1.94
N ARG A 51 29.10 5.62 2.98
CA ARG A 51 29.06 5.03 4.32
C ARG A 51 27.64 4.87 4.82
N LEU A 52 27.27 3.62 5.12
CA LEU A 52 25.97 3.31 5.67
C LEU A 52 26.12 2.91 7.16
N GLY A 53 25.83 3.85 8.04
CA GLY A 53 26.06 3.70 9.47
C GLY A 53 27.55 3.47 9.79
N LYS A 54 27.90 2.25 10.24
CA LYS A 54 29.30 1.87 10.57
C LYS A 54 29.99 1.08 9.44
N ARG A 55 29.33 0.89 8.29
CA ARG A 55 29.88 0.13 7.16
C ARG A 55 30.26 1.03 6.01
N ASP A 56 31.45 0.87 5.51
CA ASP A 56 31.89 1.51 4.27
C ASP A 56 31.32 0.73 3.08
N ILE A 57 30.80 1.44 2.12
CA ILE A 57 30.29 0.93 0.85
C ILE A 57 31.33 1.21 -0.22
N PRO A 58 31.96 0.19 -0.80
CA PRO A 58 32.99 0.40 -1.83
C PRO A 58 32.45 1.12 -3.07
N PRO A 59 33.30 1.88 -3.78
CA PRO A 59 32.95 2.43 -5.08
C PRO A 59 32.47 1.35 -6.06
N GLY A 60 31.46 1.69 -6.87
CA GLY A 60 30.86 0.76 -7.84
C GLY A 60 29.85 -0.24 -7.25
N SER A 61 29.57 -0.15 -5.95
CA SER A 61 28.56 -0.99 -5.28
C SER A 61 27.15 -0.64 -5.73
N VAL A 62 26.25 -1.63 -5.66
CA VAL A 62 24.79 -1.42 -5.76
C VAL A 62 24.17 -1.65 -4.38
N VAL A 63 23.52 -0.63 -3.84
CA VAL A 63 22.78 -0.71 -2.57
C VAL A 63 21.33 -1.03 -2.88
N MET A 64 20.82 -2.12 -2.30
CA MET A 64 19.42 -2.51 -2.43
C MET A 64 18.64 -2.21 -1.16
N VAL A 65 17.52 -1.53 -1.30
CA VAL A 65 16.54 -1.28 -0.23
C VAL A 65 15.25 -2.01 -0.58
N SER A 66 14.70 -2.72 0.40
CA SER A 66 13.48 -3.50 0.17
C SER A 66 12.30 -2.96 0.97
N PRO A 67 11.33 -2.28 0.33
CA PRO A 67 10.05 -1.99 0.95
C PRO A 67 9.35 -3.26 1.46
N TRP A 68 9.40 -4.35 0.70
CA TRP A 68 8.82 -5.64 1.09
C TRP A 68 9.30 -6.12 2.47
N LEU A 69 10.59 -6.03 2.74
CA LEU A 69 11.17 -6.43 4.03
C LEU A 69 10.93 -5.36 5.10
N SER A 70 11.18 -4.08 4.77
CA SER A 70 11.06 -2.98 5.74
C SER A 70 9.65 -2.82 6.27
N HIS A 71 8.65 -3.01 5.43
CA HIS A 71 7.24 -2.94 5.81
C HIS A 71 6.76 -4.13 6.66
N ARG A 72 7.62 -5.12 6.90
CA ARG A 72 7.34 -6.34 7.68
C ARG A 72 8.27 -6.54 8.86
N GLN A 73 9.08 -5.54 9.21
CA GLN A 73 9.97 -5.62 10.38
C GLN A 73 9.15 -5.61 11.68
N ALA A 74 9.28 -6.65 12.50
CA ALA A 74 8.54 -6.79 13.75
C ALA A 74 8.92 -5.72 14.80
N GLU A 75 10.12 -5.16 14.70
CA GLU A 75 10.60 -4.06 15.54
C GLU A 75 9.84 -2.75 15.29
N ARG A 76 9.14 -2.64 14.16
CA ARG A 76 8.41 -1.43 13.74
C ARG A 76 6.91 -1.64 13.64
N TRP A 77 6.49 -2.83 13.26
CA TRP A 77 5.10 -3.13 12.96
C TRP A 77 4.58 -4.24 13.88
N THR A 78 3.63 -3.92 14.72
CA THR A 78 2.90 -4.93 15.50
C THR A 78 2.12 -5.82 14.54
N GLU A 79 2.16 -7.14 14.76
CA GLU A 79 1.54 -8.12 13.85
C GLU A 79 1.88 -7.83 12.37
N PRO A 80 3.18 -7.89 11.98
CA PRO A 80 3.65 -7.36 10.69
C PRO A 80 3.06 -8.06 9.47
N HIS A 81 2.51 -9.25 9.64
CA HIS A 81 1.89 -10.04 8.56
C HIS A 81 0.36 -9.93 8.53
N ALA A 82 -0.27 -9.41 9.57
CA ALA A 82 -1.71 -9.17 9.61
C ALA A 82 -2.10 -7.98 8.73
N PHE A 83 -3.23 -8.11 8.04
CA PHE A 83 -3.85 -6.99 7.34
C PHE A 83 -4.74 -6.21 8.31
N ASP A 84 -4.25 -5.09 8.77
CA ASP A 84 -4.90 -4.25 9.77
C ASP A 84 -4.84 -2.77 9.38
N PRO A 85 -5.85 -2.23 8.70
CA PRO A 85 -5.91 -0.81 8.32
C PRO A 85 -5.96 0.16 9.51
N ASP A 86 -6.46 -0.27 10.67
CA ASP A 86 -6.66 0.60 11.83
C ASP A 86 -5.32 1.02 12.44
N ARG A 87 -4.24 0.28 12.14
CA ARG A 87 -2.88 0.63 12.60
C ARG A 87 -2.46 2.05 12.22
N PHE A 88 -2.93 2.59 11.10
CA PHE A 88 -2.56 3.95 10.66
C PHE A 88 -3.23 5.06 11.50
N GLY A 89 -4.25 4.73 12.26
CA GLY A 89 -4.92 5.64 13.19
C GLY A 89 -4.24 5.77 14.56
N CYS A 90 -3.49 4.75 15.01
CA CYS A 90 -2.86 4.73 16.32
C CYS A 90 -1.48 5.44 16.34
N PRO A 91 -0.98 5.86 17.52
CA PRO A 91 0.33 6.50 17.64
C PRO A 91 1.49 5.63 17.19
N GLU A 92 1.45 4.33 17.51
CA GLU A 92 2.48 3.35 17.17
C GLU A 92 2.59 3.17 15.65
N GLY A 93 1.45 3.06 14.97
CA GLY A 93 1.41 2.94 13.50
C GLY A 93 1.87 4.21 12.80
N LYS A 94 1.56 5.40 13.34
CA LYS A 94 2.10 6.67 12.84
C LYS A 94 3.62 6.75 12.98
N ALA A 95 4.15 6.28 14.10
CA ALA A 95 5.60 6.20 14.33
C ALA A 95 6.27 5.20 13.37
N ALA A 96 5.65 4.04 13.16
CA ALA A 96 6.10 3.03 12.21
C ALA A 96 6.13 3.57 10.77
N MET A 97 5.09 4.33 10.37
CA MET A 97 5.06 5.01 9.08
C MET A 97 6.23 5.96 8.87
N ALA A 98 6.52 6.80 9.85
CA ALA A 98 7.59 7.80 9.75
C ALA A 98 8.98 7.16 9.58
N GLY A 99 9.19 5.97 10.16
CA GLY A 99 10.49 5.29 10.14
C GLY A 99 10.64 4.14 9.15
N GLY A 100 9.56 3.66 8.52
CA GLY A 100 9.65 2.40 7.78
C GLY A 100 8.61 2.16 6.70
N TYR A 101 7.79 3.16 6.35
CA TYR A 101 6.76 3.03 5.31
C TYR A 101 7.08 3.92 4.10
N PHE A 102 7.51 3.32 3.00
CA PHE A 102 7.91 4.05 1.78
C PHE A 102 7.51 3.32 0.48
N PRO A 103 6.23 3.02 0.27
CA PRO A 103 5.77 2.29 -0.91
C PRO A 103 6.02 3.05 -2.23
N PHE A 104 6.22 4.35 -2.16
CA PHE A 104 6.52 5.25 -3.27
C PHE A 104 7.98 5.73 -3.28
N SER A 105 8.89 5.03 -2.60
CA SER A 105 10.27 5.48 -2.37
C SER A 105 10.35 6.73 -1.48
N VAL A 106 11.56 7.24 -1.26
CA VAL A 106 11.86 8.44 -0.46
C VAL A 106 13.02 9.22 -1.07
N GLY A 107 13.17 10.47 -0.64
CA GLY A 107 14.26 11.34 -1.07
C GLY A 107 14.13 11.80 -2.52
N PRO A 108 15.25 12.11 -3.22
CA PRO A 108 15.25 12.67 -4.58
C PRO A 108 14.61 11.76 -5.64
N ARG A 109 14.40 10.50 -5.31
CA ARG A 109 13.79 9.50 -6.21
C ARG A 109 12.40 9.07 -5.76
N VAL A 110 11.71 9.90 -4.95
CA VAL A 110 10.30 9.68 -4.61
C VAL A 110 9.44 9.67 -5.88
N CYS A 111 8.43 8.79 -5.89
CA CYS A 111 7.51 8.70 -7.04
C CYS A 111 6.74 10.02 -7.22
N PRO A 112 6.85 10.70 -8.36
CA PRO A 112 6.10 11.94 -8.59
C PRO A 112 4.58 11.73 -8.67
N GLY A 113 4.14 10.51 -9.01
CA GLY A 113 2.73 10.12 -9.09
C GLY A 113 2.10 9.66 -7.78
N ALA A 114 2.82 9.70 -6.64
CA ALA A 114 2.33 9.15 -5.37
C ALA A 114 0.99 9.73 -4.91
N ALA A 115 0.83 11.05 -5.00
CA ALA A 115 -0.42 11.72 -4.62
C ALA A 115 -1.58 11.34 -5.57
N PHE A 116 -1.32 11.29 -6.87
CA PHE A 116 -2.30 10.88 -7.87
C PHE A 116 -2.75 9.43 -7.66
N ALA A 117 -1.79 8.50 -7.49
CA ALA A 117 -2.08 7.09 -7.27
C ALA A 117 -2.92 6.86 -6.00
N LEU A 118 -2.60 7.58 -4.91
CA LEU A 118 -3.39 7.50 -3.67
C LEU A 118 -4.82 8.01 -3.88
N GLN A 119 -4.97 9.13 -4.56
CA GLN A 119 -6.28 9.72 -4.84
C GLN A 119 -7.13 8.80 -5.73
N GLU A 120 -6.58 8.35 -6.84
CA GLU A 120 -7.27 7.45 -7.77
C GLU A 120 -7.71 6.17 -7.08
N ALA A 121 -6.80 5.51 -6.37
CA ALA A 121 -7.08 4.25 -5.67
C ALA A 121 -8.20 4.40 -4.64
N VAL A 122 -8.17 5.45 -3.82
CA VAL A 122 -9.19 5.67 -2.78
C VAL A 122 -10.56 5.92 -3.40
N LEU A 123 -10.65 6.75 -4.43
CA LEU A 123 -11.93 7.03 -5.10
C LEU A 123 -12.47 5.79 -5.81
N VAL A 124 -11.62 5.04 -6.53
CA VAL A 124 -12.03 3.81 -7.20
C VAL A 124 -12.47 2.74 -6.19
N LEU A 125 -11.75 2.55 -5.09
CA LEU A 125 -12.13 1.61 -4.03
C LEU A 125 -13.47 2.00 -3.38
N ALA A 126 -13.70 3.28 -3.12
CA ALA A 126 -14.97 3.77 -2.58
C ALA A 126 -16.13 3.52 -3.57
N MET A 127 -15.93 3.83 -4.87
CA MET A 127 -16.92 3.56 -5.92
C MET A 127 -17.28 2.08 -6.02
N LEU A 128 -16.27 1.23 -6.04
CA LEU A 128 -16.46 -0.22 -6.12
C LEU A 128 -17.16 -0.75 -4.88
N SER A 129 -16.73 -0.31 -3.68
CA SER A 129 -17.31 -0.74 -2.40
C SER A 129 -18.76 -0.30 -2.23
N ARG A 130 -19.16 0.84 -2.79
CA ARG A 130 -20.55 1.29 -2.80
C ARG A 130 -21.46 0.37 -3.63
N ARG A 131 -20.99 -0.07 -4.78
CA ARG A 131 -21.79 -0.81 -5.76
C ARG A 131 -21.66 -2.32 -5.68
N LEU A 132 -20.51 -2.79 -5.15
CA LEU A 132 -20.13 -4.19 -5.23
C LEU A 132 -19.72 -4.72 -3.85
N ARG A 133 -19.98 -6.01 -3.64
CA ARG A 133 -19.44 -6.78 -2.54
C ARG A 133 -18.49 -7.83 -3.12
N PHE A 134 -17.30 -7.91 -2.54
CA PHE A 134 -16.27 -8.85 -2.93
C PHE A 134 -16.09 -9.92 -1.87
N GLU A 135 -15.98 -11.15 -2.28
CA GLU A 135 -15.65 -12.28 -1.42
C GLU A 135 -14.45 -13.01 -2.01
N ALA A 136 -13.46 -13.32 -1.17
CA ALA A 136 -12.34 -14.14 -1.58
C ALA A 136 -12.83 -15.58 -1.84
N ASP A 137 -12.26 -16.21 -2.84
CA ASP A 137 -12.43 -17.65 -3.01
C ASP A 137 -11.50 -18.38 -2.02
N PRO A 138 -12.04 -19.13 -1.03
CA PRO A 138 -11.23 -19.80 -0.02
C PRO A 138 -10.33 -20.90 -0.60
N ALA A 139 -10.64 -21.41 -1.79
CA ALA A 139 -9.83 -22.39 -2.50
C ALA A 139 -8.66 -21.77 -3.27
N TRP A 140 -8.60 -20.42 -3.33
CA TRP A 140 -7.59 -19.73 -4.12
C TRP A 140 -6.67 -18.89 -3.25
N THR A 141 -5.37 -19.18 -3.31
CA THR A 141 -4.34 -18.38 -2.65
C THR A 141 -3.48 -17.68 -3.69
N PRO A 142 -3.52 -16.34 -3.77
CA PRO A 142 -2.64 -15.58 -4.65
C PRO A 142 -1.17 -15.78 -4.27
N VAL A 143 -0.32 -16.05 -5.26
CA VAL A 143 1.13 -16.22 -5.07
C VAL A 143 1.85 -14.95 -5.49
N PRO A 144 2.40 -14.14 -4.55
CA PRO A 144 3.09 -12.92 -4.90
C PRO A 144 4.43 -13.23 -5.56
N VAL A 145 4.69 -12.58 -6.70
CA VAL A 145 5.97 -12.67 -7.43
C VAL A 145 6.48 -11.27 -7.71
N ALA A 146 7.70 -11.01 -7.26
CA ALA A 146 8.42 -9.78 -7.56
C ALA A 146 9.26 -9.97 -8.83
N ARG A 147 8.98 -9.12 -9.81
CA ARG A 147 9.82 -8.91 -10.99
C ARG A 147 10.21 -7.42 -11.02
N LEU A 148 9.89 -6.69 -12.10
CA LEU A 148 9.95 -5.22 -12.08
C LEU A 148 8.93 -4.65 -11.09
N THR A 149 7.72 -5.23 -11.07
CA THR A 149 6.67 -4.94 -10.10
C THR A 149 6.22 -6.21 -9.39
N LEU A 150 5.66 -6.04 -8.19
CA LEU A 150 5.01 -7.12 -7.46
C LEU A 150 3.62 -7.39 -8.06
N ARG A 151 3.32 -8.65 -8.35
CA ARG A 151 2.02 -9.08 -8.85
C ARG A 151 1.74 -10.52 -8.43
N SER A 152 0.49 -10.96 -8.56
CA SER A 152 0.18 -12.37 -8.40
C SER A 152 0.61 -13.17 -9.63
N ALA A 153 1.30 -14.29 -9.43
CA ALA A 153 1.69 -15.22 -10.48
C ALA A 153 0.50 -15.98 -11.07
N ASN A 154 -0.50 -16.26 -10.23
CA ASN A 154 -1.68 -17.07 -10.55
C ASN A 154 -3.00 -16.27 -10.55
N GLY A 155 -2.92 -14.91 -10.52
CA GLY A 155 -4.09 -14.04 -10.46
C GLY A 155 -4.69 -13.90 -9.06
N VAL A 156 -5.78 -13.16 -8.99
CA VAL A 156 -6.60 -12.97 -7.77
C VAL A 156 -8.03 -13.34 -8.14
N GLN A 157 -8.58 -14.34 -7.47
CA GLN A 157 -9.95 -14.84 -7.71
C GLN A 157 -10.87 -14.25 -6.66
N LEU A 158 -11.93 -13.56 -7.11
CA LEU A 158 -12.93 -12.95 -6.25
C LEU A 158 -14.33 -13.26 -6.81
N ARG A 159 -15.26 -13.56 -5.91
CA ARG A 159 -16.69 -13.55 -6.24
C ARG A 159 -17.20 -12.12 -6.09
N VAL A 160 -17.88 -11.63 -7.11
CA VAL A 160 -18.36 -10.25 -7.16
C VAL A 160 -19.88 -10.26 -7.17
N PHE A 161 -20.49 -9.56 -6.24
CA PHE A 161 -21.94 -9.42 -6.10
C PHE A 161 -22.32 -7.95 -6.23
N ARG A 162 -23.40 -7.67 -6.92
CA ARG A 162 -24.00 -6.34 -6.88
C ARG A 162 -24.62 -6.10 -5.50
N ARG A 163 -24.37 -4.95 -4.93
CA ARG A 163 -25.13 -4.50 -3.78
C ARG A 163 -26.45 -3.92 -4.29
N GLY A 164 -27.58 -4.35 -3.72
CA GLY A 164 -28.89 -3.76 -4.03
C GLY A 164 -28.80 -2.27 -3.71
N GLY A 165 -29.13 -1.44 -4.68
CA GLY A 165 -29.37 -0.02 -4.39
C GLY A 165 -30.56 0.08 -3.46
N GLY A 166 -30.36 0.68 -2.29
CA GLY A 166 -31.45 1.18 -1.47
C GLY A 166 -32.10 2.35 -2.17
#